data_e359651544703fe3aa48302edf705d02
#
_entry.id   e359651544703fe3aa48302edf705d02
#
_cell.length_a   1.000
_cell.length_b   1.000
_cell.length_c   1.000
_cell.angle_alpha   90.00
_cell.angle_beta   90.00
_cell.angle_gamma   90.00
#
_symmetry.space_group_name_H-M   'P 1'
#
loop_
_entity.id
_entity.type
_entity.pdbx_description
1 polymer ?
#
loop_
_entity_poly.entity_id
_entity_poly.type
_entity_poly.pdbx_seq_one_letter_code
_entity_poly.pdbx_strand_id
1 'polypeptide(L)'
;MQTEHTQLIRGLGLIAAISVNVANIIGTGVFLKARVVTCNVGSPGKALAIWVFAGLLSIAGALTYAELLAMMPRAAGEYGIIRDAYGRPLGFVYGWTQFFLARTASAAALAMGFAIFLNDLIGGGLSETIFGVRLPWGSLV
;
A
#
# COMPACT_ATOMS: atom_id res chain seq x y z
N MET A 1 19.71 10.90 35.95
CA MET A 1 19.34 10.18 34.73
C MET A 1 18.95 11.24 33.71
N GLN A 2 19.90 11.58 32.83
CA GLN A 2 19.63 12.53 31.75
C GLN A 2 18.82 11.78 30.70
N THR A 3 17.61 12.24 30.45
CA THR A 3 16.80 11.80 29.31
C THR A 3 17.46 12.37 28.05
N GLU A 4 18.25 11.58 27.37
CA GLU A 4 18.69 11.90 26.01
C GLU A 4 17.43 12.09 25.16
N HIS A 5 17.13 13.34 24.88
CA HIS A 5 16.18 13.69 23.84
C HIS A 5 16.79 13.26 22.51
N THR A 6 16.44 12.08 22.04
CA THR A 6 16.78 11.62 20.69
C THR A 6 16.09 12.56 19.71
N GLN A 7 16.80 13.62 19.32
CA GLN A 7 16.30 14.55 18.32
C GLN A 7 16.30 13.82 16.97
N LEU A 8 15.12 13.70 16.36
CA LEU A 8 14.99 13.19 15.00
C LEU A 8 15.74 14.12 14.05
N ILE A 9 16.77 13.59 13.40
CA ILE A 9 17.52 14.32 12.39
C ILE A 9 16.67 14.40 11.14
N ARG A 10 16.41 15.61 10.64
CA ARG A 10 15.73 15.82 9.35
C ARG A 10 16.68 15.46 8.20
N GLY A 11 16.76 14.16 7.89
CA GLY A 11 17.63 13.65 6.82
C GLY A 11 16.95 13.59 5.44
N LEU A 12 15.63 13.74 5.37
CA LEU A 12 14.87 13.65 4.11
C LEU A 12 14.19 14.98 3.79
N GLY A 13 14.45 15.50 2.59
CA GLY A 13 13.72 16.64 2.06
C GLY A 13 12.28 16.27 1.64
N LEU A 14 11.43 17.27 1.49
CA LEU A 14 10.02 17.09 1.12
C LEU A 14 9.86 16.28 -0.19
N ILE A 15 10.64 16.58 -1.20
CA ILE A 15 10.59 15.89 -2.49
C ILE A 15 10.93 14.41 -2.35
N ALA A 16 11.98 14.08 -1.58
CA ALA A 16 12.36 12.70 -1.34
C ALA A 16 11.27 11.94 -0.57
N ALA A 17 10.66 12.57 0.44
CA ALA A 17 9.55 11.99 1.20
C ALA A 17 8.33 11.73 0.31
N ILE A 18 7.95 12.66 -0.56
CA ILE A 18 6.86 12.49 -1.52
C ILE A 18 7.18 11.36 -2.50
N SER A 19 8.39 11.33 -3.07
CA SER A 19 8.80 10.30 -4.04
C SER A 19 8.73 8.89 -3.45
N VAL A 20 9.20 8.69 -2.22
CA VAL A 20 9.13 7.40 -1.53
C VAL A 20 7.67 6.97 -1.29
N ASN A 21 6.81 7.91 -0.87
CA ASN A 21 5.39 7.61 -0.67
C ASN A 21 4.70 7.26 -1.98
N VAL A 22 4.92 8.04 -3.04
CA VAL A 22 4.35 7.77 -4.37
C VAL A 22 4.81 6.40 -4.89
N ALA A 23 6.10 6.08 -4.78
CA ALA A 23 6.64 4.78 -5.18
C ALA A 23 6.02 3.61 -4.40
N ASN A 24 5.74 3.80 -3.11
CA ASN A 24 5.09 2.78 -2.28
C ASN A 24 3.60 2.60 -2.62
N ILE A 25 2.91 3.66 -3.04
CA ILE A 25 1.49 3.64 -3.42
C ILE A 25 1.30 3.06 -4.83
N ILE A 26 2.18 3.41 -5.78
CA ILE A 26 2.19 2.86 -7.15
C ILE A 26 2.74 1.42 -7.08
N GLY A 27 1.97 0.51 -6.53
CA GLY A 27 2.30 -0.91 -6.52
C GLY A 27 1.77 -1.62 -7.77
N THR A 28 1.85 -2.94 -7.77
CA THR A 28 1.30 -3.81 -8.83
C THR A 28 -0.20 -3.62 -9.05
N GLY A 29 -0.91 -3.06 -8.07
CA GLY A 29 -2.36 -2.85 -8.11
C GLY A 29 -2.84 -1.97 -9.26
N VAL A 30 -2.09 -0.92 -9.60
CA VAL A 30 -2.46 -0.01 -10.70
C VAL A 30 -2.47 -0.76 -12.04
N PHE A 31 -1.49 -1.61 -12.27
CA PHE A 31 -1.35 -2.36 -13.52
C PHE A 31 -2.33 -3.53 -13.62
N LEU A 32 -2.44 -4.33 -12.57
CA LEU A 32 -3.28 -5.54 -12.57
C LEU A 32 -4.78 -5.21 -12.47
N LYS A 33 -5.16 -4.23 -11.66
CA LYS A 33 -6.57 -3.88 -11.44
C LYS A 33 -7.18 -3.03 -12.54
N ALA A 34 -6.40 -2.28 -13.32
CA ALA A 34 -6.93 -1.47 -14.40
C ALA A 34 -7.71 -2.32 -15.42
N ARG A 35 -7.17 -3.48 -15.81
CA ARG A 35 -7.84 -4.41 -16.71
C ARG A 35 -9.14 -4.95 -16.10
N VAL A 36 -9.08 -5.42 -14.86
CA VAL A 36 -10.24 -5.99 -14.15
C VAL A 36 -11.37 -4.97 -14.01
N VAL A 37 -11.05 -3.73 -13.64
CA VAL A 37 -12.05 -2.66 -13.52
C VAL A 37 -12.67 -2.34 -14.87
N THR A 38 -11.87 -2.23 -15.93
CA THR A 38 -12.38 -1.93 -17.28
C THR A 38 -13.30 -3.05 -17.80
N CYS A 39 -12.94 -4.32 -17.57
CA CYS A 39 -13.76 -5.46 -17.96
C CYS A 39 -15.09 -5.50 -17.19
N ASN A 40 -15.09 -5.25 -15.89
CA ASN A 40 -16.30 -5.28 -15.07
C ASN A 40 -17.25 -4.11 -15.36
N VAL A 41 -16.72 -2.95 -15.71
CA VAL A 41 -17.51 -1.73 -15.98
C VAL A 41 -17.98 -1.66 -17.45
N GLY A 42 -17.36 -2.44 -18.34
CA GLY A 42 -17.72 -2.55 -19.75
C GLY A 42 -17.45 -1.31 -20.59
N SER A 43 -16.77 -0.28 -20.03
CA SER A 43 -16.46 0.96 -20.77
C SER A 43 -15.22 1.64 -20.19
N PRO A 44 -14.19 1.96 -21.01
CA PRO A 44 -13.00 2.67 -20.55
C PRO A 44 -13.28 4.04 -19.93
N GLY A 45 -14.26 4.77 -20.46
CA GLY A 45 -14.64 6.09 -19.95
C GLY A 45 -15.23 6.01 -18.53
N LYS A 46 -16.07 5.02 -18.25
CA LYS A 46 -16.59 4.79 -16.89
C LYS A 46 -15.50 4.36 -15.92
N ALA A 47 -14.55 3.52 -16.38
CA ALA A 47 -13.40 3.13 -15.58
C ALA A 47 -12.56 4.35 -15.17
N LEU A 48 -12.24 5.26 -16.11
CA LEU A 48 -11.55 6.51 -15.81
C LEU A 48 -12.32 7.40 -14.83
N ALA A 49 -13.63 7.53 -14.99
CA ALA A 49 -14.46 8.31 -14.06
C ALA A 49 -14.39 7.75 -12.63
N ILE A 50 -14.43 6.43 -12.46
CA ILE A 50 -14.28 5.78 -11.15
C ILE A 50 -12.89 6.08 -10.56
N TRP A 51 -11.83 6.02 -11.36
CA TRP A 51 -10.47 6.32 -10.90
C TRP A 51 -10.33 7.78 -10.44
N VAL A 52 -10.86 8.72 -11.21
CA VAL A 52 -10.84 10.14 -10.84
C VAL A 52 -11.63 10.39 -9.56
N PHE A 53 -12.83 9.81 -9.44
CA PHE A 53 -13.66 9.94 -8.25
C PHE A 53 -13.00 9.33 -7.01
N ALA A 54 -12.43 8.14 -7.14
CA ALA A 54 -11.67 7.49 -6.07
C ALA A 54 -10.43 8.33 -5.66
N GLY A 55 -9.75 8.92 -6.64
CA GLY A 55 -8.63 9.83 -6.40
C GLY A 55 -9.03 11.07 -5.59
N LEU A 56 -10.14 11.71 -5.93
CA LEU A 56 -10.66 12.86 -5.19
C LEU A 56 -11.04 12.51 -3.74
N LEU A 57 -11.69 11.37 -3.53
CA LEU A 57 -12.00 10.87 -2.18
C LEU A 57 -10.71 10.58 -1.39
N SER A 58 -9.70 10.01 -2.03
CA SER A 58 -8.41 9.74 -1.40
C SER A 58 -7.68 11.02 -0.99
N ILE A 59 -7.75 12.07 -1.79
CA ILE A 59 -7.19 13.39 -1.45
C ILE A 59 -7.91 13.97 -0.22
N ALA A 60 -9.23 13.91 -0.17
CA ALA A 60 -9.99 14.38 1.00
C ALA A 60 -9.58 13.63 2.28
N GLY A 61 -9.46 12.30 2.21
CA GLY A 61 -8.96 11.50 3.32
C GLY A 61 -7.52 11.85 3.73
N ALA A 62 -6.63 12.06 2.75
CA ALA A 62 -5.25 12.43 3.01
C ALA A 62 -5.13 13.79 3.71
N LEU A 63 -5.97 14.78 3.34
CA LEU A 63 -6.01 16.07 4.01
C LEU A 63 -6.43 15.94 5.48
N THR A 64 -7.46 15.14 5.77
CA THR A 64 -7.89 14.87 7.15
C THR A 64 -6.76 14.23 7.97
N TYR A 65 -6.05 13.27 7.40
CA TYR A 65 -4.89 12.65 8.06
C TYR A 65 -3.75 13.66 8.28
N ALA A 66 -3.49 14.53 7.31
CA ALA A 66 -2.47 15.55 7.42
C ALA A 66 -2.76 16.54 8.58
N GLU A 67 -4.00 16.96 8.74
CA GLU A 67 -4.42 17.80 9.86
C GLU A 67 -4.23 17.08 11.21
N LEU A 68 -4.67 15.82 11.33
CA LEU A 68 -4.51 15.03 12.54
C LEU A 68 -3.04 14.86 12.93
N LEU A 69 -2.17 14.57 11.97
CA LEU A 69 -0.73 14.43 12.20
C LEU A 69 -0.07 15.76 12.56
N ALA A 70 -0.55 16.89 12.02
CA ALA A 70 -0.06 18.21 12.36
C ALA A 70 -0.43 18.61 13.80
N MET A 71 -1.59 18.18 14.28
CA MET A 71 -2.04 18.40 15.67
C MET A 71 -1.29 17.54 16.67
N MET A 72 -0.79 16.37 16.27
CA MET A 72 -0.07 15.43 17.12
C MET A 72 1.36 15.17 16.57
N PRO A 73 2.31 16.11 16.72
CA PRO A 73 3.65 15.99 16.15
C PRO A 73 4.53 15.00 16.92
N ARG A 74 4.06 13.76 17.10
CA ARG A 74 4.79 12.66 17.69
C ARG A 74 5.25 11.70 16.61
N ALA A 75 6.43 11.11 16.79
CA ALA A 75 7.02 10.16 15.85
C ALA A 75 6.27 8.79 15.75
N ALA A 76 5.03 8.72 16.23
CA ALA A 76 4.26 7.49 16.32
C ALA A 76 3.32 7.22 15.12
N GLY A 77 3.19 8.17 14.18
CA GLY A 77 2.34 8.03 13.00
C GLY A 77 0.89 7.62 13.33
N GLU A 78 0.29 6.80 12.46
CA GLU A 78 -1.09 6.31 12.63
C GLU A 78 -1.31 5.54 13.94
N TYR A 79 -0.32 4.78 14.39
CA TYR A 79 -0.39 4.06 15.65
C TYR A 79 -0.62 5.01 16.84
N GLY A 80 0.07 6.16 16.83
CA GLY A 80 -0.08 7.17 17.88
C GLY A 80 -1.49 7.73 17.94
N ILE A 81 -2.05 8.07 16.78
CA ILE A 81 -3.42 8.61 16.67
C ILE A 81 -4.44 7.61 17.23
N ILE A 82 -4.36 6.35 16.81
CA ILE A 82 -5.31 5.32 17.25
C ILE A 82 -5.17 5.02 18.75
N ARG A 83 -3.93 4.97 19.25
CA ARG A 83 -3.70 4.77 20.67
C ARG A 83 -4.22 5.91 21.53
N ASP A 84 -4.06 7.15 21.09
CA ASP A 84 -4.50 8.33 21.84
C ASP A 84 -6.04 8.51 21.75
N ALA A 85 -6.67 8.14 20.62
CA ALA A 85 -8.12 8.22 20.43
C ALA A 85 -8.90 7.08 21.09
N TYR A 86 -8.40 5.85 20.99
CA TYR A 86 -9.13 4.65 21.40
C TYR A 86 -8.49 3.88 22.57
N GLY A 87 -7.34 4.34 23.04
CA GLY A 87 -6.64 3.76 24.17
C GLY A 87 -5.63 2.67 23.78
N ARG A 88 -4.89 2.21 24.80
CA ARG A 88 -3.78 1.24 24.65
C ARG A 88 -4.18 -0.10 24.03
N PRO A 89 -5.31 -0.73 24.39
CA PRO A 89 -5.66 -2.05 23.85
C PRO A 89 -5.89 -2.00 22.34
N LEU A 90 -6.65 -1.01 21.86
CA LEU A 90 -6.93 -0.88 20.42
C LEU A 90 -5.69 -0.42 19.63
N GLY A 91 -4.85 0.42 20.21
CA GLY A 91 -3.54 0.74 19.62
C GLY A 91 -2.67 -0.52 19.46
N PHE A 92 -2.63 -1.41 20.45
CA PHE A 92 -1.89 -2.67 20.36
C PHE A 92 -2.42 -3.58 19.23
N VAL A 93 -3.74 -3.77 19.17
CA VAL A 93 -4.37 -4.58 18.11
C VAL A 93 -4.08 -4.00 16.74
N TYR A 94 -4.16 -2.67 16.58
CA TYR A 94 -3.81 -2.00 15.33
C TYR A 94 -2.35 -2.24 14.93
N GLY A 95 -1.40 -2.06 15.85
CA GLY A 95 0.02 -2.30 15.61
C GLY A 95 0.30 -3.75 15.19
N TRP A 96 -0.34 -4.70 15.85
CA TRP A 96 -0.28 -6.13 15.51
C TRP A 96 -0.81 -6.41 14.11
N THR A 97 -1.99 -5.87 13.79
CA THR A 97 -2.61 -6.01 12.46
C THR A 97 -1.73 -5.41 11.38
N GLN A 98 -1.17 -4.24 11.62
CA GLN A 98 -0.26 -3.60 10.66
C GLN A 98 1.00 -4.44 10.43
N PHE A 99 1.60 -4.97 11.47
CA PHE A 99 2.83 -5.75 11.34
C PHE A 99 2.60 -7.12 10.69
N PHE A 100 1.67 -7.91 11.22
CA PHE A 100 1.48 -9.30 10.78
C PHE A 100 0.61 -9.44 9.52
N LEU A 101 -0.45 -8.63 9.38
CA LEU A 101 -1.34 -8.74 8.22
C LEU A 101 -0.98 -7.75 7.11
N ALA A 102 -1.03 -6.45 7.40
CA ALA A 102 -0.96 -5.45 6.35
C ALA A 102 0.40 -5.42 5.65
N ARG A 103 1.50 -5.42 6.40
CA ARG A 103 2.85 -5.38 5.84
C ARG A 103 3.23 -6.69 5.15
N THR A 104 2.91 -7.82 5.76
CA THR A 104 3.20 -9.14 5.18
C THR A 104 2.38 -9.38 3.93
N ALA A 105 1.07 -9.07 3.94
CA ALA A 105 0.22 -9.19 2.76
C ALA A 105 0.65 -8.26 1.61
N SER A 106 1.07 -7.04 1.94
CA SER A 106 1.60 -6.09 0.94
C SER A 106 2.89 -6.61 0.30
N ALA A 107 3.82 -7.12 1.09
CA ALA A 107 5.06 -7.72 0.58
C ALA A 107 4.78 -8.94 -0.31
N ALA A 108 3.87 -9.81 0.11
CA ALA A 108 3.46 -10.98 -0.66
C ALA A 108 2.80 -10.58 -1.99
N ALA A 109 1.95 -9.56 -1.99
CA ALA A 109 1.30 -9.04 -3.21
C ALA A 109 2.32 -8.47 -4.20
N LEU A 110 3.33 -7.74 -3.73
CA LEU A 110 4.41 -7.24 -4.57
C LEU A 110 5.26 -8.37 -5.16
N ALA A 111 5.62 -9.36 -4.35
CA ALA A 111 6.38 -10.53 -4.80
C ALA A 111 5.60 -11.33 -5.85
N MET A 112 4.30 -11.51 -5.65
CA MET A 112 3.43 -12.20 -6.62
C MET A 112 3.30 -11.41 -7.92
N GLY A 113 3.13 -10.10 -7.86
CA GLY A 113 3.12 -9.24 -9.03
C GLY A 113 4.43 -9.31 -9.81
N PHE A 114 5.55 -9.27 -9.12
CA PHE A 114 6.87 -9.45 -9.74
C PHE A 114 6.99 -10.81 -10.44
N ALA A 115 6.56 -11.89 -9.79
CA ALA A 115 6.57 -13.24 -10.37
C ALA A 115 5.72 -13.35 -11.64
N ILE A 116 4.55 -12.70 -11.68
CA ILE A 116 3.68 -12.68 -12.87
C ILE A 116 4.38 -11.98 -14.03
N PHE A 117 4.92 -10.78 -13.81
CA PHE A 117 5.63 -10.04 -14.87
C PHE A 117 6.90 -10.76 -15.34
N LEU A 118 7.63 -11.40 -14.42
CA LEU A 118 8.81 -12.18 -14.77
C LEU A 118 8.44 -13.41 -15.61
N ASN A 119 7.36 -14.09 -15.26
CA ASN A 119 6.86 -15.23 -16.03
C ASN A 119 6.46 -14.84 -17.45
N ASP A 120 5.79 -13.70 -17.62
CA ASP A 120 5.45 -13.17 -18.94
C ASP A 120 6.70 -12.82 -19.76
N LEU A 121 7.72 -12.25 -19.14
CA LEU A 121 8.97 -11.87 -19.80
C LEU A 121 9.78 -13.10 -20.29
N ILE A 122 9.74 -14.19 -19.54
CA ILE A 122 10.49 -15.43 -19.86
C ILE A 122 9.70 -16.36 -20.79
N GLY A 123 8.48 -15.97 -21.20
CA GLY A 123 7.64 -16.76 -22.11
C GLY A 123 6.85 -17.89 -21.43
N GLY A 124 6.51 -17.74 -20.16
CA GLY A 124 5.56 -18.62 -19.47
C GLY A 124 6.16 -19.88 -18.81
N GLY A 125 7.48 -20.03 -18.86
CA GLY A 125 8.16 -21.26 -18.36
C GLY A 125 8.29 -21.40 -16.84
N LEU A 126 8.04 -20.32 -16.07
CA LEU A 126 8.20 -20.33 -14.61
C LEU A 126 7.06 -21.04 -13.88
N SER A 127 5.88 -21.10 -14.47
CA SER A 127 4.70 -21.69 -13.83
C SER A 127 4.79 -23.20 -13.67
N GLU A 128 5.59 -23.88 -14.49
CA GLU A 128 5.75 -25.34 -14.45
C GLU A 128 6.93 -25.82 -13.56
N THR A 129 7.91 -24.94 -13.30
CA THR A 129 9.22 -25.44 -12.83
C THR A 129 9.54 -25.13 -11.36
N ILE A 130 8.99 -24.08 -10.74
CA ILE A 130 9.48 -23.63 -9.43
C ILE A 130 8.80 -24.31 -8.24
N PHE A 131 7.55 -24.75 -8.35
CA PHE A 131 6.84 -25.32 -7.20
C PHE A 131 6.13 -26.65 -7.42
N GLY A 132 6.15 -27.24 -8.60
CA GLY A 132 5.40 -28.49 -8.87
C GLY A 132 3.88 -28.38 -8.64
N VAL A 133 3.41 -27.22 -8.27
CA VAL A 133 2.01 -26.87 -8.07
C VAL A 133 1.56 -26.09 -9.29
N ARG A 134 0.77 -26.72 -10.13
CA ARG A 134 0.04 -26.05 -11.21
C ARG A 134 -0.93 -25.08 -10.56
N LEU A 135 -0.53 -23.83 -10.35
CA LEU A 135 -1.45 -22.76 -10.00
C LEU A 135 -2.30 -22.49 -11.24
N PRO A 136 -3.63 -22.59 -11.16
CA PRO A 136 -4.52 -22.42 -12.31
C PRO A 136 -4.68 -20.94 -12.68
N TRP A 137 -3.57 -20.29 -12.97
CA TRP A 137 -3.56 -18.86 -13.38
C TRP A 137 -4.04 -18.69 -14.82
N GLY A 138 -4.05 -19.75 -15.62
CA GLY A 138 -4.51 -19.73 -17.01
C GLY A 138 -6.03 -19.61 -17.18
N SER A 139 -6.84 -19.75 -16.13
CA SER A 139 -8.29 -19.67 -16.19
C SER A 139 -8.87 -18.30 -15.74
N LEU A 140 -8.02 -17.35 -15.37
CA LEU A 140 -8.42 -16.01 -14.92
C LEU A 140 -8.10 -14.90 -15.93
N VAL A 141 -7.73 -15.27 -17.16
CA VAL A 141 -7.47 -14.32 -18.26
C VAL A 141 -8.62 -14.37 -19.26
#